data_5e23a774d03962b874806c096f600698
#
_entry.id   5e23a774d03962b874806c096f600698
#
_cell.length_a   1.000
_cell.length_b   1.000
_cell.length_c   1.000
_cell.angle_alpha   90.00
_cell.angle_beta   90.00
_cell.angle_gamma   90.00
#
_symmetry.space_group_name_H-M   'P 1'
#
loop_
_entity.id
_entity.type
_entity.pdbx_description
1 polymer ?
#
loop_
_entity_poly.entity_id
_entity_poly.type
_entity_poly.pdbx_seq_one_letter_code
_entity_poly.pdbx_strand_id
1 'polypeptide(L)'
;MKFAIPMAVVTLLAALVLGQAPVHAEEGDSAVEAKSILDFKMDDIDGKEVALSKYKGQVLLVVNVASKCGLTPQYEQLVKVQEKYTKEGFQVLGFPANNFMKQEPGSNSEIKLFCKQEYEVNFDMFSKISVKGDDIHPLYAFLTDEEKQGEHGGKIQWNFDKFLVNREGKVIARFNPKTKPDAEEVVTKIKEALAEEA
;
A
#
# COMPACT_ATOMS: atom_id res chain seq x y z
N MET A 1 90.13 -33.99 -24.60
CA MET A 1 89.12 -33.17 -25.39
C MET A 1 87.83 -33.12 -24.54
N LYS A 2 87.57 -32.00 -23.94
CA LYS A 2 86.42 -31.79 -23.07
C LYS A 2 85.42 -30.92 -23.85
N PHE A 3 84.27 -31.43 -24.15
CA PHE A 3 83.18 -30.65 -24.76
C PHE A 3 82.20 -30.21 -23.62
N ALA A 4 82.06 -28.91 -23.47
CA ALA A 4 81.17 -28.30 -22.54
C ALA A 4 79.83 -28.11 -23.26
N ILE A 5 78.69 -28.48 -22.61
CA ILE A 5 77.37 -28.29 -23.07
C ILE A 5 76.83 -27.03 -22.35
N PRO A 6 76.28 -26.03 -23.06
CA PRO A 6 75.71 -24.87 -22.38
C PRO A 6 74.28 -25.17 -21.82
N MET A 7 74.07 -24.73 -20.60
CA MET A 7 72.84 -24.82 -19.86
C MET A 7 71.88 -23.76 -20.36
N ALA A 8 70.74 -24.18 -20.92
CA ALA A 8 69.66 -23.30 -21.33
C ALA A 8 68.85 -22.87 -20.13
N VAL A 9 68.80 -21.57 -19.89
CA VAL A 9 67.98 -20.96 -18.86
C VAL A 9 66.54 -20.88 -19.40
N VAL A 10 65.64 -21.66 -18.83
CA VAL A 10 64.20 -21.57 -19.09
C VAL A 10 63.59 -20.52 -18.16
N THR A 11 63.29 -19.36 -18.70
CA THR A 11 62.56 -18.30 -17.99
C THR A 11 61.06 -18.64 -18.00
N LEU A 12 60.57 -18.99 -16.80
CA LEU A 12 59.14 -19.23 -16.57
C LEU A 12 58.42 -17.87 -16.45
N LEU A 13 57.68 -17.45 -17.44
CA LEU A 13 56.76 -16.32 -17.32
C LEU A 13 55.51 -16.80 -16.58
N ALA A 14 55.38 -16.38 -15.32
CA ALA A 14 54.14 -16.50 -14.58
C ALA A 14 53.13 -15.45 -15.07
N ALA A 15 52.14 -15.87 -15.81
CA ALA A 15 51.00 -15.02 -16.18
C ALA A 15 50.10 -14.84 -14.93
N LEU A 16 50.14 -13.64 -14.38
CA LEU A 16 49.23 -13.20 -13.30
C LEU A 16 47.84 -13.00 -13.91
N VAL A 17 46.97 -14.00 -13.76
CA VAL A 17 45.55 -13.84 -14.09
C VAL A 17 44.89 -13.03 -12.95
N LEU A 18 44.75 -11.74 -13.14
CA LEU A 18 43.91 -10.91 -12.29
C LEU A 18 42.43 -11.32 -12.50
N GLY A 19 41.92 -12.14 -11.60
CA GLY A 19 40.53 -12.46 -11.52
C GLY A 19 39.72 -11.18 -11.19
N GLN A 20 39.04 -10.65 -12.21
CA GLN A 20 38.02 -9.65 -11.98
C GLN A 20 36.84 -10.34 -11.31
N ALA A 21 36.60 -10.00 -10.03
CA ALA A 21 35.36 -10.35 -9.35
C ALA A 21 34.19 -9.68 -10.10
N PRO A 22 33.05 -10.36 -10.25
CA PRO A 22 31.88 -9.72 -10.83
C PRO A 22 31.48 -8.55 -9.91
N VAL A 23 31.52 -7.36 -10.46
CA VAL A 23 30.89 -6.18 -9.86
C VAL A 23 29.40 -6.47 -9.93
N HIS A 24 28.82 -6.93 -8.83
CA HIS A 24 27.39 -6.82 -8.62
C HIS A 24 27.08 -5.31 -8.64
N ALA A 25 26.53 -4.85 -9.76
CA ALA A 25 25.85 -3.58 -9.76
C ALA A 25 24.71 -3.72 -8.75
N GLU A 26 24.88 -3.13 -7.57
CA GLU A 26 23.76 -2.77 -6.73
C GLU A 26 22.91 -1.82 -7.60
N GLU A 27 21.82 -2.34 -8.16
CA GLU A 27 20.71 -1.50 -8.60
C GLU A 27 20.28 -0.73 -7.36
N GLY A 28 20.85 0.45 -7.19
CA GLY A 28 20.38 1.43 -6.24
C GLY A 28 18.92 1.69 -6.58
N ASP A 29 18.03 1.01 -5.85
CA ASP A 29 16.64 1.43 -5.72
C ASP A 29 16.69 2.86 -5.13
N SER A 30 16.82 3.83 -6.01
CA SER A 30 16.52 5.21 -5.67
C SER A 30 15.02 5.19 -5.39
N ALA A 31 14.66 5.05 -4.11
CA ALA A 31 13.29 5.16 -3.67
C ALA A 31 12.73 6.47 -4.22
N VAL A 32 12.05 6.38 -5.36
CA VAL A 32 11.34 7.51 -5.93
C VAL A 32 10.33 7.90 -4.87
N GLU A 33 10.51 9.08 -4.30
CA GLU A 33 9.63 9.56 -3.25
C GLU A 33 8.19 9.57 -3.76
N ALA A 34 7.33 8.76 -3.15
CA ALA A 34 5.94 8.61 -3.57
C ALA A 34 5.23 9.96 -3.54
N LYS A 35 4.57 10.31 -4.64
CA LYS A 35 3.81 11.56 -4.81
C LYS A 35 2.30 11.31 -4.80
N SER A 36 1.91 10.06 -4.91
CA SER A 36 0.53 9.60 -5.04
C SER A 36 0.37 8.25 -4.38
N ILE A 37 -0.83 7.91 -3.90
CA ILE A 37 -1.10 6.55 -3.45
C ILE A 37 -1.00 5.52 -4.58
N LEU A 38 -1.10 5.96 -5.83
CA LEU A 38 -0.99 5.09 -7.00
C LEU A 38 0.44 4.58 -7.25
N ASP A 39 1.44 5.14 -6.57
CA ASP A 39 2.84 4.73 -6.68
C ASP A 39 3.14 3.48 -5.83
N PHE A 40 2.21 3.05 -4.97
CA PHE A 40 2.41 1.92 -4.08
C PHE A 40 1.98 0.59 -4.70
N LYS A 41 2.63 -0.48 -4.24
CA LYS A 41 2.22 -1.86 -4.44
C LYS A 41 1.81 -2.45 -3.10
N MET A 42 0.75 -3.23 -3.09
CA MET A 42 0.16 -3.82 -1.88
C MET A 42 -0.17 -5.29 -2.15
N ASP A 43 -0.13 -6.12 -1.13
CA ASP A 43 -0.70 -7.45 -1.25
C ASP A 43 -2.21 -7.38 -1.01
N ASP A 44 -3.01 -7.97 -1.91
CA ASP A 44 -4.44 -8.16 -1.68
C ASP A 44 -4.68 -9.14 -0.52
N ILE A 45 -5.94 -9.37 -0.16
CA ILE A 45 -6.30 -10.25 0.98
C ILE A 45 -5.88 -11.70 0.77
N ASP A 46 -5.59 -12.11 -0.46
CA ASP A 46 -5.09 -13.44 -0.82
C ASP A 46 -3.56 -13.49 -0.91
N GLY A 47 -2.86 -12.37 -0.62
CA GLY A 47 -1.40 -12.26 -0.66
C GLY A 47 -0.82 -12.09 -2.06
N LYS A 48 -1.63 -11.70 -3.04
CA LYS A 48 -1.16 -11.40 -4.39
C LYS A 48 -0.81 -9.92 -4.51
N GLU A 49 0.38 -9.61 -5.03
CA GLU A 49 0.80 -8.23 -5.28
C GLU A 49 -0.12 -7.53 -6.28
N VAL A 50 -0.56 -6.33 -5.90
CA VAL A 50 -1.42 -5.44 -6.67
C VAL A 50 -0.80 -4.05 -6.70
N ALA A 51 -0.48 -3.53 -7.87
CA ALA A 51 -0.10 -2.14 -8.04
C ALA A 51 -1.33 -1.24 -7.90
N LEU A 52 -1.29 -0.24 -7.01
CA LEU A 52 -2.41 0.69 -6.83
C LEU A 52 -2.63 1.59 -8.05
N SER A 53 -1.66 1.64 -8.97
CA SER A 53 -1.83 2.30 -10.28
C SER A 53 -2.98 1.73 -11.12
N LYS A 54 -3.46 0.50 -10.82
CA LYS A 54 -4.67 -0.08 -11.47
C LYS A 54 -5.93 0.77 -11.23
N TYR A 55 -5.94 1.57 -10.17
CA TYR A 55 -7.07 2.43 -9.81
C TYR A 55 -6.97 3.86 -10.38
N LYS A 56 -5.96 4.12 -11.22
CA LYS A 56 -5.82 5.43 -11.88
C LYS A 56 -7.11 5.82 -12.60
N GLY A 57 -7.53 7.07 -12.42
CA GLY A 57 -8.80 7.56 -12.97
C GLY A 57 -10.04 7.24 -12.12
N GLN A 58 -9.88 6.58 -10.97
CA GLN A 58 -10.98 6.32 -10.03
C GLN A 58 -10.84 7.20 -8.78
N VAL A 59 -11.97 7.56 -8.19
CA VAL A 59 -12.07 8.16 -6.85
C VAL A 59 -12.02 7.04 -5.84
N LEU A 60 -11.13 7.13 -4.84
CA LEU A 60 -10.90 6.04 -3.89
C LEU A 60 -11.27 6.45 -2.47
N LEU A 61 -11.88 5.54 -1.70
CA LEU A 61 -12.05 5.66 -0.26
C LEU A 61 -11.17 4.62 0.43
N VAL A 62 -10.04 5.07 0.96
CA VAL A 62 -9.06 4.24 1.66
C VAL A 62 -9.41 4.18 3.14
N VAL A 63 -9.61 2.97 3.70
CA VAL A 63 -10.12 2.78 5.06
C VAL A 63 -9.32 1.71 5.79
N ASN A 64 -8.82 2.01 7.00
CA ASN A 64 -8.30 0.97 7.88
C ASN A 64 -9.44 0.32 8.66
N VAL A 65 -9.57 -0.99 8.53
CA VAL A 65 -10.74 -1.74 9.03
C VAL A 65 -10.37 -2.76 10.10
N ALA A 66 -11.37 -3.20 10.86
CA ALA A 66 -11.21 -4.25 11.87
C ALA A 66 -12.52 -5.02 12.11
N SER A 67 -12.40 -6.33 12.37
CA SER A 67 -13.55 -7.25 12.56
C SER A 67 -14.16 -7.20 13.96
N LYS A 68 -13.43 -6.73 14.98
CA LYS A 68 -13.88 -6.76 16.39
C LYS A 68 -13.92 -5.37 17.04
N CYS A 69 -14.36 -4.38 16.28
CA CYS A 69 -14.47 -3.00 16.71
C CYS A 69 -15.95 -2.61 16.89
N GLY A 70 -16.25 -1.70 17.82
CA GLY A 70 -17.60 -1.12 17.90
C GLY A 70 -18.04 -0.37 16.64
N LEU A 71 -17.09 -0.03 15.75
CA LEU A 71 -17.35 0.61 14.45
C LEU A 71 -17.46 -0.39 13.28
N THR A 72 -17.28 -1.69 13.52
CA THR A 72 -17.35 -2.75 12.48
C THR A 72 -18.64 -2.70 11.65
N PRO A 73 -19.83 -2.33 12.21
CA PRO A 73 -21.04 -2.15 11.39
C PRO A 73 -20.91 -1.13 10.25
N GLN A 74 -19.88 -0.28 10.22
CA GLN A 74 -19.61 0.60 9.06
C GLN A 74 -19.28 -0.15 7.77
N TYR A 75 -18.97 -1.45 7.82
CA TYR A 75 -18.86 -2.26 6.60
C TYR A 75 -20.14 -2.21 5.75
N GLU A 76 -21.34 -2.20 6.39
CA GLU A 76 -22.60 -2.08 5.66
C GLU A 76 -22.68 -0.78 4.85
N GLN A 77 -22.21 0.35 5.43
CA GLN A 77 -22.22 1.63 4.73
C GLN A 77 -21.13 1.68 3.65
N LEU A 78 -19.96 1.05 3.87
CA LEU A 78 -18.92 0.92 2.84
C LEU A 78 -19.43 0.13 1.64
N VAL A 79 -20.13 -0.99 1.86
CA VAL A 79 -20.76 -1.78 0.80
C VAL A 79 -21.79 -0.93 0.03
N LYS A 80 -22.66 -0.20 0.74
CA LYS A 80 -23.68 0.67 0.11
C LYS A 80 -23.09 1.76 -0.76
N VAL A 81 -22.04 2.48 -0.30
CA VAL A 81 -21.42 3.53 -1.12
C VAL A 81 -20.65 2.93 -2.28
N GLN A 82 -20.01 1.77 -2.10
CA GLN A 82 -19.38 1.02 -3.18
C GLN A 82 -20.40 0.68 -4.29
N GLU A 83 -21.51 0.05 -3.95
CA GLU A 83 -22.56 -0.33 -4.90
C GLU A 83 -23.11 0.87 -5.66
N LYS A 84 -23.34 1.95 -4.92
CA LYS A 84 -23.96 3.15 -5.47
C LYS A 84 -23.09 3.87 -6.48
N TYR A 85 -21.78 3.97 -6.23
CA TYR A 85 -20.90 4.83 -7.00
C TYR A 85 -19.87 4.09 -7.87
N THR A 86 -19.77 2.76 -7.78
CA THR A 86 -18.77 1.99 -8.55
C THR A 86 -18.86 2.23 -10.06
N LYS A 87 -20.09 2.37 -10.62
CA LYS A 87 -20.29 2.62 -12.05
C LYS A 87 -19.87 4.03 -12.50
N GLU A 88 -19.71 4.93 -11.55
CA GLU A 88 -19.25 6.31 -11.77
C GLU A 88 -17.70 6.43 -11.61
N GLY A 89 -17.02 5.31 -11.33
CA GLY A 89 -15.56 5.28 -11.15
C GLY A 89 -15.13 5.50 -9.71
N PHE A 90 -15.90 4.99 -8.74
CA PHE A 90 -15.56 4.98 -7.31
C PHE A 90 -15.18 3.59 -6.83
N GLN A 91 -14.17 3.52 -5.93
CA GLN A 91 -13.73 2.27 -5.32
C GLN A 91 -13.40 2.44 -3.84
N VAL A 92 -13.90 1.55 -2.99
CA VAL A 92 -13.46 1.40 -1.60
C VAL A 92 -12.24 0.47 -1.54
N LEU A 93 -11.23 0.84 -0.76
CA LEU A 93 -10.04 0.03 -0.50
C LEU A 93 -9.94 -0.22 1.01
N GLY A 94 -10.13 -1.48 1.44
CA GLY A 94 -10.12 -1.87 2.84
C GLY A 94 -8.78 -2.46 3.28
N PHE A 95 -8.17 -1.87 4.31
CA PHE A 95 -6.88 -2.29 4.86
C PHE A 95 -7.07 -2.78 6.31
N PRO A 96 -7.13 -4.09 6.57
CA PRO A 96 -7.22 -4.63 7.93
C PRO A 96 -6.01 -4.20 8.76
N ALA A 97 -6.26 -3.77 10.02
CA ALA A 97 -5.20 -3.31 10.91
C ALA A 97 -5.44 -3.70 12.37
N ASN A 98 -4.43 -4.30 13.02
CA ASN A 98 -4.53 -4.78 14.40
C ASN A 98 -3.96 -3.80 15.44
N ASN A 99 -3.67 -2.55 15.04
CA ASN A 99 -3.00 -1.56 15.88
C ASN A 99 -3.87 -1.01 17.03
N PHE A 100 -5.20 -1.14 16.95
CA PHE A 100 -6.12 -0.58 17.93
C PHE A 100 -6.75 -1.70 18.76
N MET A 101 -6.28 -1.83 20.01
CA MET A 101 -6.74 -2.82 21.00
C MET A 101 -6.80 -4.26 20.48
N LYS A 102 -5.95 -4.60 19.50
CA LYS A 102 -5.91 -5.94 18.86
C LYS A 102 -7.29 -6.37 18.31
N GLN A 103 -8.01 -5.42 17.72
CA GLN A 103 -9.37 -5.65 17.22
C GLN A 103 -9.42 -6.30 15.81
N GLU A 104 -8.25 -6.64 15.23
CA GLU A 104 -8.14 -7.42 14.00
C GLU A 104 -7.17 -8.60 14.17
N PRO A 105 -7.48 -9.58 15.05
CA PRO A 105 -6.55 -10.66 15.39
C PRO A 105 -6.46 -11.75 14.32
N GLY A 106 -7.45 -11.87 13.44
CA GLY A 106 -7.56 -12.92 12.45
C GLY A 106 -6.42 -12.92 11.42
N SER A 107 -6.19 -14.05 10.78
CA SER A 107 -5.40 -14.15 9.55
C SER A 107 -6.14 -13.48 8.38
N ASN A 108 -5.45 -13.21 7.27
CA ASN A 108 -6.07 -12.65 6.07
C ASN A 108 -7.25 -13.51 5.58
N SER A 109 -7.11 -14.84 5.62
CA SER A 109 -8.19 -15.77 5.22
C SER A 109 -9.41 -15.70 6.14
N GLU A 110 -9.20 -15.58 7.46
CA GLU A 110 -10.29 -15.42 8.43
C GLU A 110 -10.99 -14.07 8.26
N ILE A 111 -10.23 -13.00 8.01
CA ILE A 111 -10.76 -11.67 7.75
C ILE A 111 -11.60 -11.67 6.46
N LYS A 112 -11.07 -12.27 5.37
CA LYS A 112 -11.80 -12.41 4.10
C LYS A 112 -13.13 -13.13 4.29
N LEU A 113 -13.09 -14.24 5.01
CA LEU A 113 -14.30 -15.03 5.30
C LEU A 113 -15.32 -14.23 6.10
N PHE A 114 -14.89 -13.57 7.18
CA PHE A 114 -15.71 -12.69 8.01
C PHE A 114 -16.37 -11.58 7.16
N CYS A 115 -15.58 -10.84 6.38
CA CYS A 115 -16.08 -9.77 5.54
C CYS A 115 -17.13 -10.26 4.54
N LYS A 116 -16.91 -11.46 3.95
CA LYS A 116 -17.82 -12.05 2.98
C LYS A 116 -19.11 -12.55 3.61
N GLN A 117 -19.03 -13.22 4.76
CA GLN A 117 -20.19 -13.85 5.40
C GLN A 117 -21.05 -12.90 6.19
N GLU A 118 -20.42 -11.95 6.92
CA GLU A 118 -21.14 -11.07 7.84
C GLU A 118 -21.63 -9.77 7.16
N TYR A 119 -20.90 -9.30 6.12
CA TYR A 119 -21.17 -7.99 5.52
C TYR A 119 -21.29 -8.01 3.99
N GLU A 120 -21.13 -9.17 3.36
CA GLU A 120 -21.18 -9.32 1.90
C GLU A 120 -20.24 -8.34 1.17
N VAL A 121 -19.07 -8.03 1.78
CA VAL A 121 -18.10 -7.07 1.25
C VAL A 121 -17.82 -7.34 -0.23
N ASN A 122 -18.02 -6.29 -1.03
CA ASN A 122 -17.97 -6.31 -2.49
C ASN A 122 -16.92 -5.34 -3.07
N PHE A 123 -15.98 -4.91 -2.25
CA PHE A 123 -14.86 -4.03 -2.60
C PHE A 123 -13.52 -4.69 -2.30
N ASP A 124 -12.44 -4.10 -2.80
CA ASP A 124 -11.10 -4.68 -2.69
C ASP A 124 -10.58 -4.61 -1.25
N MET A 125 -10.25 -5.78 -0.71
CA MET A 125 -9.62 -5.94 0.59
C MET A 125 -8.14 -6.31 0.39
N PHE A 126 -7.29 -5.73 1.21
CA PHE A 126 -5.84 -5.96 1.21
C PHE A 126 -5.39 -6.80 2.40
N SER A 127 -4.18 -7.31 2.34
CA SER A 127 -3.54 -8.00 3.45
C SER A 127 -3.44 -7.09 4.66
N LYS A 128 -3.50 -7.69 5.85
CA LYS A 128 -3.39 -6.95 7.12
C LYS A 128 -2.04 -6.26 7.22
N ILE A 129 -2.06 -4.97 7.54
CA ILE A 129 -0.88 -4.11 7.67
C ILE A 129 -0.87 -3.36 9.02
N SER A 130 0.26 -2.75 9.36
CA SER A 130 0.34 -1.77 10.44
C SER A 130 0.04 -0.36 9.90
N VAL A 131 -0.82 0.39 10.61
CA VAL A 131 -1.22 1.75 10.22
C VAL A 131 -0.69 2.82 11.19
N LYS A 132 0.11 2.42 12.17
CA LYS A 132 0.78 3.33 13.12
C LYS A 132 1.92 2.63 13.84
N GLY A 133 2.83 3.40 14.45
CA GLY A 133 3.98 2.89 15.20
C GLY A 133 5.22 2.76 14.32
N ASP A 134 6.25 2.13 14.86
CA ASP A 134 7.56 2.04 14.19
C ASP A 134 7.53 1.12 12.96
N ASP A 135 6.54 0.22 12.90
CA ASP A 135 6.29 -0.72 11.82
C ASP A 135 5.20 -0.27 10.85
N ILE A 136 4.85 1.03 10.87
CA ILE A 136 3.84 1.60 9.96
C ILE A 136 4.16 1.27 8.50
N HIS A 137 3.17 0.75 7.78
CA HIS A 137 3.32 0.44 6.36
C HIS A 137 3.56 1.72 5.54
N PRO A 138 4.46 1.71 4.52
CA PRO A 138 4.81 2.89 3.72
C PRO A 138 3.61 3.66 3.15
N LEU A 139 2.55 2.97 2.69
CA LEU A 139 1.31 3.63 2.25
C LEU A 139 0.68 4.47 3.37
N TYR A 140 0.60 3.93 4.60
CA TYR A 140 0.02 4.69 5.71
C TYR A 140 0.98 5.74 6.27
N ALA A 141 2.30 5.54 6.17
CA ALA A 141 3.28 6.60 6.45
C ALA A 141 3.05 7.78 5.49
N PHE A 142 2.85 7.52 4.19
CA PHE A 142 2.52 8.54 3.19
C PHE A 142 1.18 9.24 3.48
N LEU A 143 0.11 8.50 3.77
CA LEU A 143 -1.23 9.06 4.05
C LEU A 143 -1.27 9.91 5.32
N THR A 144 -0.38 9.66 6.28
CA THR A 144 -0.33 10.37 7.56
C THR A 144 0.75 11.44 7.64
N ASP A 145 1.55 11.60 6.60
CA ASP A 145 2.60 12.60 6.50
C ASP A 145 1.99 14.02 6.39
N GLU A 146 2.17 14.85 7.42
CA GLU A 146 1.60 16.20 7.48
C GLU A 146 2.25 17.16 6.46
N GLU A 147 3.50 16.92 6.10
CA GLU A 147 4.19 17.75 5.08
C GLU A 147 3.61 17.48 3.68
N LYS A 148 3.21 16.23 3.41
CA LYS A 148 2.66 15.82 2.11
C LYS A 148 1.16 16.02 1.99
N GLN A 149 0.42 15.77 3.06
CA GLN A 149 -1.05 15.76 3.06
C GLN A 149 -1.67 17.01 3.71
N GLY A 150 -0.86 17.90 4.29
CA GLY A 150 -1.35 19.10 4.95
C GLY A 150 -2.38 18.77 6.04
N GLU A 151 -3.56 19.39 5.97
CA GLU A 151 -4.65 19.19 6.94
C GLU A 151 -5.23 17.76 6.96
N HIS A 152 -4.98 16.97 5.92
CA HIS A 152 -5.42 15.58 5.83
C HIS A 152 -4.43 14.59 6.45
N GLY A 153 -3.21 15.05 6.77
CA GLY A 153 -2.16 14.27 7.44
C GLY A 153 -2.48 13.96 8.91
N GLY A 154 -1.45 13.57 9.64
CA GLY A 154 -1.52 13.27 11.06
C GLY A 154 -1.90 11.82 11.36
N LYS A 155 -1.67 11.42 12.62
CA LYS A 155 -1.79 10.01 13.08
C LYS A 155 -3.19 9.46 12.88
N ILE A 156 -3.27 8.16 12.51
CA ILE A 156 -4.55 7.43 12.49
C ILE A 156 -5.12 7.39 13.91
N GLN A 157 -6.36 7.85 14.04
CA GLN A 157 -7.01 8.02 15.34
C GLN A 157 -7.58 6.70 15.87
N TRP A 158 -8.21 5.90 15.02
CA TRP A 158 -8.84 4.62 15.38
C TRP A 158 -9.08 3.76 14.11
N ASN A 159 -9.68 2.57 14.29
CA ASN A 159 -10.22 1.81 13.18
C ASN A 159 -11.30 2.62 12.45
N PHE A 160 -11.42 2.44 11.16
CA PHE A 160 -12.33 3.14 10.26
C PHE A 160 -12.03 4.65 10.09
N ASP A 161 -10.77 5.06 10.19
CA ASP A 161 -10.29 6.34 9.68
C ASP A 161 -10.29 6.27 8.14
N LYS A 162 -10.73 7.33 7.46
CA LYS A 162 -11.01 7.29 6.02
C LYS A 162 -10.32 8.43 5.30
N PHE A 163 -9.65 8.10 4.19
CA PHE A 163 -9.09 9.08 3.26
C PHE A 163 -9.81 9.00 1.93
N LEU A 164 -10.33 10.12 1.45
CA LEU A 164 -10.85 10.25 0.10
C LEU A 164 -9.74 10.73 -0.82
N VAL A 165 -9.61 10.05 -1.94
CA VAL A 165 -8.52 10.24 -2.89
C VAL A 165 -9.11 10.48 -4.26
N ASN A 166 -8.61 11.47 -4.98
CA ASN A 166 -9.07 11.83 -6.31
C ASN A 166 -8.51 10.90 -7.40
N ARG A 167 -8.89 11.15 -8.65
CA ARG A 167 -8.53 10.33 -9.82
C ARG A 167 -7.02 10.28 -10.10
N GLU A 168 -6.24 11.28 -9.63
CA GLU A 168 -4.78 11.32 -9.75
C GLU A 168 -4.06 10.66 -8.56
N GLY A 169 -4.82 10.13 -7.58
CA GLY A 169 -4.24 9.49 -6.40
C GLY A 169 -3.82 10.45 -5.30
N LYS A 170 -4.33 11.68 -5.27
CA LYS A 170 -4.09 12.68 -4.22
C LYS A 170 -5.18 12.62 -3.17
N VAL A 171 -4.81 12.74 -1.90
CA VAL A 171 -5.77 12.86 -0.80
C VAL A 171 -6.45 14.22 -0.88
N ILE A 172 -7.78 14.24 -0.87
CA ILE A 172 -8.62 15.45 -0.99
C ILE A 172 -9.55 15.66 0.21
N ALA A 173 -9.72 14.63 1.04
CA ALA A 173 -10.44 14.74 2.31
C ALA A 173 -10.06 13.61 3.24
N ARG A 174 -10.24 13.84 4.55
CA ARG A 174 -10.10 12.82 5.59
C ARG A 174 -11.30 12.88 6.52
N PHE A 175 -11.86 11.72 6.87
CA PHE A 175 -13.00 11.62 7.75
C PHE A 175 -12.64 10.80 8.97
N ASN A 176 -13.02 11.29 10.15
CA ASN A 176 -12.70 10.61 11.39
C ASN A 176 -13.41 9.24 11.50
N PRO A 177 -12.95 8.37 12.40
CA PRO A 177 -13.49 7.02 12.55
C PRO A 177 -15.01 6.95 12.76
N LYS A 178 -15.61 7.92 13.47
CA LYS A 178 -17.05 7.92 13.80
C LYS A 178 -17.94 8.43 12.67
N THR A 179 -17.39 9.17 11.72
CA THR A 179 -18.13 9.62 10.53
C THR A 179 -18.49 8.41 9.69
N LYS A 180 -19.78 8.16 9.50
CA LYS A 180 -20.27 7.03 8.70
C LYS A 180 -19.93 7.22 7.23
N PRO A 181 -19.58 6.14 6.50
CA PRO A 181 -19.29 6.23 5.05
C PRO A 181 -20.42 6.80 4.20
N ASP A 182 -21.67 6.64 4.63
CA ASP A 182 -22.88 7.16 3.96
C ASP A 182 -23.37 8.50 4.53
N ALA A 183 -22.62 9.14 5.43
CA ALA A 183 -22.94 10.48 5.93
C ALA A 183 -22.94 11.52 4.80
N GLU A 184 -23.78 12.53 4.94
CA GLU A 184 -23.96 13.57 3.91
C GLU A 184 -22.62 14.24 3.53
N GLU A 185 -21.79 14.55 4.51
CA GLU A 185 -20.45 15.15 4.28
C GLU A 185 -19.53 14.26 3.43
N VAL A 186 -19.53 12.93 3.67
CA VAL A 186 -18.73 11.97 2.89
C VAL A 186 -19.28 11.84 1.47
N VAL A 187 -20.59 11.64 1.37
CA VAL A 187 -21.29 11.47 0.07
C VAL A 187 -21.14 12.72 -0.80
N THR A 188 -21.21 13.91 -0.21
CA THR A 188 -21.02 15.17 -0.93
C THR A 188 -19.60 15.24 -1.50
N LYS A 189 -18.57 14.94 -0.71
CA LYS A 189 -17.18 14.92 -1.18
C LYS A 189 -16.90 13.85 -2.24
N ILE A 190 -17.52 12.67 -2.13
CA ILE A 190 -17.43 11.63 -3.17
C ILE A 190 -18.02 12.17 -4.48
N LYS A 191 -19.20 12.79 -4.46
CA LYS A 191 -19.84 13.34 -5.66
C LYS A 191 -19.07 14.49 -6.29
N GLU A 192 -18.51 15.39 -5.46
CA GLU A 192 -17.62 16.46 -5.92
C GLU A 192 -16.43 15.87 -6.68
N ALA A 193 -15.73 14.92 -6.09
CA ALA A 193 -14.58 14.26 -6.70
C ALA A 193 -14.93 13.46 -7.98
N LEU A 194 -16.11 12.85 -8.03
CA LEU A 194 -16.59 12.14 -9.22
C LEU A 194 -16.95 13.07 -10.37
N ALA A 195 -17.38 14.30 -10.08
CA ALA A 195 -17.73 15.32 -11.07
C ALA A 195 -16.49 16.01 -11.70
N GLU A 196 -15.32 15.91 -11.07
CA GLU A 196 -14.06 16.40 -11.63
C GLU A 196 -13.64 15.52 -12.83
N GLU A 197 -13.27 16.15 -13.94
CA GLU A 197 -12.70 15.43 -15.10
C GLU A 197 -11.30 14.87 -14.74
N ALA A 198 -10.96 13.72 -15.30
CA ALA A 198 -9.69 13.03 -15.07
C ALA A 198 -8.55 13.64 -15.92
#